data_17d34b390956025d19ed2f0f1439cd9c
#
_entry.id   17d34b390956025d19ed2f0f1439cd9c
#
_cell.length_a   1.000
_cell.length_b   1.000
_cell.length_c   1.000
_cell.angle_alpha   90.00
_cell.angle_beta   90.00
_cell.angle_gamma   90.00
#
_symmetry.space_group_name_H-M   'P 1'
#
loop_
_entity.id
_entity.type
_entity.pdbx_description
1 polymer ?
#
loop_
_entity_poly.entity_id
_entity_poly.type
_entity_poly.pdbx_seq_one_letter_code
_entity_poly.pdbx_strand_id
1 'polypeptide(L)'
;MIRGSFQESNVFEETEKKFLASTWSSDIVAMTQNIHLYDEIHPFLYTLEGGRSNTGNIKSVWNPQAQEFYIWALKTISPKTKIIPTIFRWENDFEKISDAIGLGGNTKIRDYHIQQILKEIETYDYDGIDIDYEGMTCEKKESFETFLTLLSGELKKKNKLLSVAIHPKTLAETPSVYECKGLSKSIDVDFYEAYRGQLTHDYEFLGKIADKVKIMAYELHPRKNKFPGPGPQAPSWWIEKILEYSTKRIPIERLYMAIPTYGYDWPLNCDIPSKAVFYSRAQFIKTHWNPKFEEPTDVMKIFKESKKNGDWIFLRPYLYRHEGHTYDDPSLWYTLGGCDRVAFYMNRRSFETKMNLLKKYKIRGFSFWQLIQDNDPEIHEYLKEMLKSENHEGVQSAIKLNRF
;
A
#
# COMPACT_ATOMS: atom_id res chain seq x y z
N MET A 1 54.04 -22.45 29.95
CA MET A 1 52.76 -21.80 30.22
C MET A 1 52.29 -21.16 28.93
N ILE A 2 51.43 -21.83 28.20
CA ILE A 2 50.79 -21.33 26.95
C ILE A 2 49.35 -21.03 27.31
N ARG A 3 48.98 -19.74 27.32
CA ARG A 3 47.60 -19.33 27.45
C ARG A 3 46.95 -19.33 26.05
N GLY A 4 46.11 -20.32 25.79
CA GLY A 4 45.21 -20.30 24.64
C GLY A 4 44.05 -19.32 24.90
N SER A 5 43.93 -18.34 24.04
CA SER A 5 42.76 -17.47 23.98
C SER A 5 41.64 -18.21 23.22
N PHE A 6 40.60 -18.61 23.93
CA PHE A 6 39.35 -19.00 23.30
C PHE A 6 38.68 -17.72 22.73
N GLN A 7 38.62 -17.60 21.42
CA GLN A 7 37.69 -16.71 20.76
C GLN A 7 36.30 -17.38 20.76
N GLU A 8 35.41 -16.87 21.58
CA GLU A 8 33.98 -17.17 21.45
C GLU A 8 33.49 -16.55 20.15
N SER A 9 33.23 -17.40 19.16
CA SER A 9 32.51 -17.03 17.99
C SER A 9 31.03 -16.82 18.39
N ASN A 10 30.62 -15.58 18.57
CA ASN A 10 29.23 -15.21 18.67
C ASN A 10 28.56 -15.50 17.31
N VAL A 11 28.06 -16.70 17.12
CA VAL A 11 27.09 -17.03 16.09
C VAL A 11 25.75 -16.49 16.58
N PHE A 12 25.46 -15.25 16.27
CA PHE A 12 24.10 -14.78 16.34
C PHE A 12 23.31 -15.55 15.27
N GLU A 13 22.56 -16.57 15.67
CA GLU A 13 21.50 -17.13 14.85
C GLU A 13 20.53 -15.99 14.53
N GLU A 14 20.54 -15.55 13.28
CA GLU A 14 19.55 -14.65 12.72
C GLU A 14 18.23 -15.41 12.70
N THR A 15 17.44 -15.29 13.78
CA THR A 15 16.06 -15.79 13.78
C THR A 15 15.34 -15.10 12.64
N GLU A 16 14.90 -15.85 11.64
CA GLU A 16 14.19 -15.34 10.49
C GLU A 16 13.00 -14.51 10.97
N LYS A 17 13.02 -13.20 10.71
CA LYS A 17 11.97 -12.29 11.17
C LYS A 17 10.69 -12.64 10.45
N LYS A 18 9.62 -12.89 11.20
CA LYS A 18 8.29 -13.21 10.69
C LYS A 18 7.84 -12.22 9.61
N PHE A 19 7.31 -12.75 8.50
CA PHE A 19 6.67 -11.97 7.45
C PHE A 19 5.26 -11.58 7.90
N LEU A 20 4.96 -10.28 8.04
CA LEU A 20 3.74 -9.78 8.66
C LEU A 20 2.64 -9.50 7.64
N ALA A 21 1.42 -9.88 8.00
CA ALA A 21 0.20 -9.52 7.29
C ALA A 21 -0.43 -8.28 7.92
N SER A 22 -0.64 -7.24 7.13
CA SER A 22 -1.36 -6.05 7.54
C SER A 22 -2.42 -5.64 6.51
N THR A 23 -3.38 -4.82 6.91
CA THR A 23 -4.43 -4.34 6.01
C THR A 23 -5.00 -3.00 6.43
N TRP A 24 -5.34 -2.16 5.45
CA TRP A 24 -6.27 -1.05 5.64
C TRP A 24 -7.71 -1.53 5.49
N SER A 25 -8.62 -0.90 6.18
CA SER A 25 -10.05 -1.13 5.98
C SER A 25 -10.89 0.04 6.49
N SER A 26 -11.99 0.30 5.80
CA SER A 26 -13.12 1.10 6.29
C SER A 26 -14.37 0.25 6.57
N ASP A 27 -14.31 -1.05 6.29
CA ASP A 27 -15.40 -2.01 6.41
C ASP A 27 -15.33 -2.75 7.75
N ILE A 28 -16.13 -2.32 8.72
CA ILE A 28 -16.12 -2.90 10.08
C ILE A 28 -16.54 -4.37 10.09
N VAL A 29 -17.42 -4.79 9.19
CA VAL A 29 -17.87 -6.20 9.12
C VAL A 29 -16.73 -7.07 8.62
N ALA A 30 -16.06 -6.64 7.55
CA ALA A 30 -14.89 -7.35 7.03
C ALA A 30 -13.78 -7.42 8.09
N MET A 31 -13.53 -6.32 8.82
CA MET A 31 -12.55 -6.32 9.92
C MET A 31 -12.91 -7.31 11.01
N THR A 32 -14.13 -7.29 11.54
CA THR A 32 -14.55 -8.20 12.63
C THR A 32 -14.51 -9.68 12.22
N GLN A 33 -14.82 -9.98 10.98
CA GLN A 33 -14.79 -11.35 10.45
C GLN A 33 -13.37 -11.89 10.23
N ASN A 34 -12.41 -11.02 9.88
CA ASN A 34 -11.12 -11.45 9.35
C ASN A 34 -9.91 -10.94 10.16
N ILE A 35 -10.11 -10.16 11.23
CA ILE A 35 -9.00 -9.56 12.00
C ILE A 35 -7.96 -10.59 12.45
N HIS A 36 -8.38 -11.83 12.75
CA HIS A 36 -7.52 -12.92 13.19
C HIS A 36 -6.52 -13.42 12.13
N LEU A 37 -6.70 -12.99 10.87
CA LEU A 37 -5.79 -13.30 9.75
C LEU A 37 -4.64 -12.28 9.61
N TYR A 38 -4.64 -11.23 10.40
CA TYR A 38 -3.69 -10.14 10.29
C TYR A 38 -2.93 -9.92 11.60
N ASP A 39 -1.66 -9.61 11.47
CA ASP A 39 -0.83 -9.16 12.60
C ASP A 39 -1.17 -7.71 12.98
N GLU A 40 -1.64 -6.94 12.01
CA GLU A 40 -1.94 -5.52 12.15
C GLU A 40 -3.12 -5.11 11.29
N ILE A 41 -3.98 -4.26 11.84
CA ILE A 41 -5.09 -3.68 11.11
C ILE A 41 -5.02 -2.16 11.20
N HIS A 42 -5.25 -1.51 10.07
CA HIS A 42 -5.21 -0.06 9.93
C HIS A 42 -6.62 0.46 9.57
N PRO A 43 -7.50 0.68 10.55
CA PRO A 43 -8.81 1.26 10.28
C PRO A 43 -8.64 2.63 9.61
N PHE A 44 -9.28 2.82 8.46
CA PHE A 44 -9.26 4.06 7.70
C PHE A 44 -10.23 5.06 8.34
N LEU A 45 -9.81 5.66 9.45
CA LEU A 45 -10.70 6.19 10.46
C LEU A 45 -10.67 7.70 10.59
N TYR A 46 -9.52 8.33 10.40
CA TYR A 46 -9.37 9.75 10.64
C TYR A 46 -9.03 10.54 9.38
N THR A 47 -9.52 11.78 9.30
CA THR A 47 -9.10 12.74 8.29
C THR A 47 -8.87 14.09 8.95
N LEU A 48 -8.25 15.03 8.23
CA LEU A 48 -8.13 16.41 8.69
C LEU A 48 -9.48 17.12 8.60
N GLU A 49 -9.84 17.86 9.65
CA GLU A 49 -11.06 18.65 9.66
C GLU A 49 -11.03 19.72 8.58
N GLY A 50 -12.13 19.84 7.82
CA GLY A 50 -12.28 20.80 6.73
C GLY A 50 -12.77 22.14 7.20
N GLY A 51 -12.42 23.22 6.50
CA GLY A 51 -12.95 24.56 6.72
C GLY A 51 -11.97 25.65 6.33
N ARG A 52 -12.41 26.94 6.41
CA ARG A 52 -11.56 28.10 6.10
C ARG A 52 -10.49 28.36 7.17
N SER A 53 -10.69 27.88 8.40
CA SER A 53 -9.71 27.91 9.47
C SER A 53 -9.09 26.53 9.61
N ASN A 54 -7.87 26.36 9.14
CA ASN A 54 -7.11 25.15 9.38
C ASN A 54 -6.63 25.15 10.83
N THR A 55 -7.12 24.19 11.59
CA THR A 55 -6.89 24.13 13.04
C THR A 55 -5.95 22.99 13.44
N GLY A 56 -5.54 22.12 12.49
CA GLY A 56 -4.81 20.90 12.81
C GLY A 56 -5.68 19.83 13.48
N ASN A 57 -7.00 20.03 13.56
CA ASN A 57 -7.91 19.03 14.10
C ASN A 57 -7.98 17.79 13.23
N ILE A 58 -8.04 16.63 13.87
CA ILE A 58 -8.44 15.37 13.22
C ILE A 58 -9.92 15.13 13.49
N LYS A 59 -10.57 14.49 12.52
CA LYS A 59 -11.98 14.12 12.59
C LYS A 59 -12.14 12.64 12.28
N SER A 60 -12.81 11.92 13.18
CA SER A 60 -13.22 10.55 12.89
C SER A 60 -14.30 10.53 11.79
N VAL A 61 -14.19 9.60 10.86
CA VAL A 61 -15.23 9.32 9.87
C VAL A 61 -16.35 8.44 10.46
N TRP A 62 -16.11 7.85 11.62
CA TRP A 62 -17.11 7.09 12.37
C TRP A 62 -17.78 7.97 13.45
N ASN A 63 -19.00 7.59 13.81
CA ASN A 63 -19.65 8.16 14.99
C ASN A 63 -18.84 7.77 16.25
N PRO A 64 -18.60 8.68 17.23
CA PRO A 64 -17.76 8.40 18.39
C PRO A 64 -18.20 7.18 19.22
N GLN A 65 -19.51 7.00 19.44
CA GLN A 65 -20.03 5.87 20.20
C GLN A 65 -19.82 4.53 19.43
N ALA A 66 -20.00 4.57 18.11
CA ALA A 66 -19.73 3.45 17.25
C ALA A 66 -18.23 3.12 17.20
N GLN A 67 -17.37 4.13 17.16
CA GLN A 67 -15.92 3.95 17.19
C GLN A 67 -15.46 3.23 18.47
N GLU A 68 -15.91 3.68 19.63
CA GLU A 68 -15.57 3.04 20.92
C GLU A 68 -15.97 1.58 20.93
N PHE A 69 -17.24 1.29 20.55
CA PHE A 69 -17.75 -0.07 20.49
C PHE A 69 -16.93 -0.95 19.52
N TYR A 70 -16.65 -0.47 18.32
CA TYR A 70 -15.96 -1.28 17.31
C TYR A 70 -14.49 -1.52 17.68
N ILE A 71 -13.79 -0.54 18.22
CA ILE A 71 -12.42 -0.74 18.68
C ILE A 71 -12.37 -1.74 19.84
N TRP A 72 -13.30 -1.64 20.78
CA TRP A 72 -13.46 -2.63 21.85
C TRP A 72 -13.71 -4.03 21.28
N ALA A 73 -14.62 -4.17 20.31
CA ALA A 73 -14.95 -5.45 19.67
C ALA A 73 -13.73 -6.05 18.94
N LEU A 74 -13.01 -5.26 18.16
CA LEU A 74 -11.80 -5.70 17.45
C LEU A 74 -10.73 -6.21 18.42
N LYS A 75 -10.47 -5.50 19.50
CA LYS A 75 -9.52 -5.91 20.56
C LYS A 75 -9.97 -7.19 21.28
N THR A 76 -11.27 -7.36 21.47
CA THR A 76 -11.84 -8.56 22.11
C THR A 76 -11.73 -9.79 21.20
N ILE A 77 -12.01 -9.63 19.90
CA ILE A 77 -11.96 -10.72 18.91
C ILE A 77 -10.51 -11.18 18.67
N SER A 78 -9.57 -10.26 18.56
CA SER A 78 -8.17 -10.59 18.31
C SER A 78 -7.22 -9.71 19.14
N PRO A 79 -7.01 -10.03 20.42
CA PRO A 79 -6.20 -9.21 21.34
C PRO A 79 -4.72 -9.15 20.97
N LYS A 80 -4.24 -9.99 20.05
CA LYS A 80 -2.86 -10.00 19.57
C LYS A 80 -2.65 -9.12 18.33
N THR A 81 -3.72 -8.84 17.58
CA THR A 81 -3.64 -8.00 16.39
C THR A 81 -3.50 -6.54 16.78
N LYS A 82 -2.47 -5.87 16.27
CA LYS A 82 -2.28 -4.45 16.53
C LYS A 82 -3.30 -3.61 15.77
N ILE A 83 -3.84 -2.59 16.43
CA ILE A 83 -4.75 -1.61 15.85
C ILE A 83 -4.03 -0.28 15.71
N ILE A 84 -3.72 0.09 14.49
CA ILE A 84 -2.96 1.30 14.13
C ILE A 84 -3.81 2.11 13.13
N PRO A 85 -4.74 2.97 13.59
CA PRO A 85 -5.65 3.67 12.69
C PRO A 85 -4.90 4.63 11.77
N THR A 86 -5.47 4.84 10.58
CA THR A 86 -4.93 5.73 9.56
C THR A 86 -5.57 7.11 9.66
N ILE A 87 -4.73 8.14 9.64
CA ILE A 87 -5.14 9.51 9.32
C ILE A 87 -4.80 9.73 7.86
N PHE A 88 -5.83 9.94 7.04
CA PHE A 88 -5.66 10.07 5.60
C PHE A 88 -6.08 11.44 5.10
N ARG A 89 -5.41 11.91 4.08
CA ARG A 89 -5.81 13.04 3.30
C ARG A 89 -5.40 12.86 1.86
N TRP A 90 -6.40 12.64 1.00
CA TRP A 90 -6.28 12.64 -0.47
C TRP A 90 -6.78 13.98 -0.99
N GLU A 91 -6.76 14.22 -2.20
CA GLU A 91 -7.26 15.41 -2.87
C GLU A 91 -6.35 16.63 -2.80
N ASN A 92 -6.66 17.56 -3.70
CA ASN A 92 -5.94 18.81 -3.93
C ASN A 92 -6.13 19.85 -2.79
N ASP A 93 -6.54 19.44 -1.62
CA ASP A 93 -6.71 20.32 -0.46
C ASP A 93 -5.40 20.41 0.34
N PHE A 94 -4.38 20.89 -0.36
CA PHE A 94 -3.02 21.01 0.13
C PHE A 94 -2.89 21.91 1.35
N GLU A 95 -3.80 22.87 1.51
CA GLU A 95 -3.74 23.83 2.59
C GLU A 95 -3.89 23.16 3.96
N LYS A 96 -4.74 22.16 4.09
CA LYS A 96 -4.97 21.46 5.35
C LYS A 96 -3.77 20.64 5.80
N ILE A 97 -3.15 19.88 4.88
CA ILE A 97 -1.90 19.18 5.18
C ILE A 97 -0.82 20.20 5.52
N SER A 98 -0.71 21.29 4.76
CA SER A 98 0.31 22.32 4.94
C SER A 98 0.33 22.88 6.35
N ASP A 99 -0.83 23.25 6.89
CA ASP A 99 -0.91 23.78 8.26
C ASP A 99 -0.65 22.71 9.32
N ALA A 100 -1.22 21.49 9.12
CA ALA A 100 -1.02 20.37 10.03
C ALA A 100 0.45 19.94 10.17
N ILE A 101 1.26 20.14 9.13
CA ILE A 101 2.70 19.86 9.15
C ILE A 101 3.55 21.10 9.51
N GLY A 102 2.95 22.27 9.70
CA GLY A 102 3.63 23.50 10.12
C GLY A 102 4.30 24.29 9.00
N LEU A 103 3.84 24.16 7.75
CA LEU A 103 4.36 24.93 6.63
C LEU A 103 4.20 26.44 6.88
N GLY A 104 5.18 27.25 6.44
CA GLY A 104 5.14 28.69 6.63
C GLY A 104 5.29 29.17 8.07
N GLY A 105 5.79 28.33 8.98
CA GLY A 105 6.00 28.67 10.38
C GLY A 105 4.79 28.43 11.30
N ASN A 106 3.76 27.74 10.83
CA ASN A 106 2.55 27.37 11.61
C ASN A 106 2.84 26.29 12.67
N THR A 107 3.92 26.48 13.46
CA THR A 107 4.37 25.48 14.45
C THR A 107 3.33 25.19 15.51
N LYS A 108 2.53 26.20 15.93
CA LYS A 108 1.46 26.00 16.92
C LYS A 108 0.38 25.04 16.41
N ILE A 109 -0.01 25.14 15.13
CA ILE A 109 -1.00 24.24 14.54
C ILE A 109 -0.43 22.83 14.43
N ARG A 110 0.81 22.69 13.97
CA ARG A 110 1.51 21.40 13.93
C ARG A 110 1.58 20.74 15.30
N ASP A 111 2.01 21.49 16.31
CA ASP A 111 2.17 20.96 17.67
C ASP A 111 0.81 20.57 18.25
N TYR A 112 -0.23 21.36 17.98
CA TYR A 112 -1.60 21.02 18.33
C TYR A 112 -2.09 19.77 17.60
N HIS A 113 -1.80 19.62 16.31
CA HIS A 113 -2.13 18.43 15.52
C HIS A 113 -1.48 17.18 16.12
N ILE A 114 -0.21 17.24 16.51
CA ILE A 114 0.47 16.13 17.20
C ILE A 114 -0.26 15.80 18.52
N GLN A 115 -0.68 16.79 19.30
CA GLN A 115 -1.42 16.56 20.54
C GLN A 115 -2.78 15.89 20.29
N GLN A 116 -3.49 16.24 19.22
CA GLN A 116 -4.73 15.55 18.84
C GLN A 116 -4.48 14.08 18.51
N ILE A 117 -3.44 13.77 17.74
CA ILE A 117 -3.06 12.38 17.43
C ILE A 117 -2.77 11.59 18.72
N LEU A 118 -1.96 12.13 19.60
CA LEU A 118 -1.59 11.48 20.86
C LEU A 118 -2.81 11.24 21.75
N LYS A 119 -3.73 12.21 21.81
CA LYS A 119 -4.98 12.11 22.56
C LYS A 119 -5.85 10.94 22.06
N GLU A 120 -6.01 10.78 20.75
CA GLU A 120 -6.78 9.68 20.19
C GLU A 120 -6.12 8.32 20.49
N ILE A 121 -4.78 8.24 20.37
CA ILE A 121 -4.04 7.03 20.73
C ILE A 121 -4.26 6.64 22.18
N GLU A 122 -4.23 7.60 23.10
CA GLU A 122 -4.46 7.34 24.53
C GLU A 122 -5.92 6.98 24.83
N THR A 123 -6.86 7.71 24.21
CA THR A 123 -8.31 7.52 24.46
C THR A 123 -8.77 6.12 24.09
N TYR A 124 -8.29 5.59 22.96
CA TYR A 124 -8.70 4.28 22.47
C TYR A 124 -7.63 3.19 22.67
N ASP A 125 -6.51 3.55 23.32
CA ASP A 125 -5.35 2.67 23.53
C ASP A 125 -4.90 1.99 22.21
N TYR A 126 -4.70 2.77 21.16
CA TYR A 126 -4.16 2.27 19.89
C TYR A 126 -2.68 1.88 20.02
N ASP A 127 -2.22 0.95 19.20
CA ASP A 127 -0.82 0.53 19.17
C ASP A 127 0.10 1.54 18.46
N GLY A 128 -0.46 2.51 17.76
CA GLY A 128 0.26 3.55 17.04
C GLY A 128 -0.66 4.36 16.16
N ILE A 129 -0.07 5.01 15.16
CA ILE A 129 -0.78 5.79 14.15
C ILE A 129 -0.16 5.55 12.77
N ASP A 130 -0.99 5.58 11.73
CA ASP A 130 -0.60 5.48 10.32
C ASP A 130 -0.90 6.81 9.63
N ILE A 131 0.11 7.42 9.02
CA ILE A 131 0.01 8.70 8.31
C ILE A 131 -0.04 8.44 6.81
N ASP A 132 -1.14 8.84 6.18
CA ASP A 132 -1.41 8.72 4.76
C ASP A 132 -1.71 10.09 4.17
N TYR A 133 -0.67 10.93 4.05
CA TYR A 133 -0.76 12.28 3.52
C TYR A 133 -0.23 12.31 2.10
N GLU A 134 -1.13 12.52 1.15
CA GLU A 134 -0.84 12.44 -0.27
C GLU A 134 -0.99 13.80 -0.98
N GLY A 135 -0.40 13.91 -2.17
CA GLY A 135 -0.53 15.09 -3.02
C GLY A 135 0.31 16.30 -2.57
N MET A 136 1.22 16.12 -1.62
CA MET A 136 2.10 17.20 -1.16
C MET A 136 3.14 17.59 -2.23
N THR A 137 3.26 18.88 -2.47
CA THR A 137 4.30 19.46 -3.33
C THR A 137 5.66 19.49 -2.64
N CYS A 138 6.76 19.61 -3.40
CA CYS A 138 8.11 19.42 -2.87
C CYS A 138 8.54 20.46 -1.82
N GLU A 139 7.98 21.67 -1.84
CA GLU A 139 8.23 22.69 -0.81
C GLU A 139 7.74 22.29 0.59
N LYS A 140 6.93 21.25 0.67
CA LYS A 140 6.42 20.73 1.96
C LYS A 140 7.34 19.67 2.57
N LYS A 141 8.37 19.22 1.86
CA LYS A 141 9.24 18.13 2.30
C LYS A 141 9.81 18.38 3.69
N GLU A 142 10.49 19.49 3.91
CA GLU A 142 11.15 19.81 5.17
C GLU A 142 10.14 19.92 6.34
N SER A 143 8.98 20.54 6.10
CA SER A 143 7.92 20.63 7.10
C SER A 143 7.34 19.25 7.44
N PHE A 144 7.14 18.40 6.46
CA PHE A 144 6.65 17.04 6.66
C PHE A 144 7.66 16.18 7.43
N GLU A 145 8.94 16.26 7.08
CA GLU A 145 10.02 15.57 7.80
C GLU A 145 10.12 16.04 9.26
N THR A 146 9.99 17.35 9.49
CA THR A 146 9.97 17.92 10.85
C THR A 146 8.76 17.41 11.64
N PHE A 147 7.57 17.43 11.06
CA PHE A 147 6.34 16.89 11.67
C PHE A 147 6.51 15.42 12.07
N LEU A 148 6.97 14.58 11.17
CA LEU A 148 7.17 13.16 11.43
C LEU A 148 8.25 12.91 12.50
N THR A 149 9.31 13.72 12.53
CA THR A 149 10.37 13.61 13.53
C THR A 149 9.81 13.88 14.92
N LEU A 150 9.04 14.95 15.08
CA LEU A 150 8.42 15.32 16.35
C LEU A 150 7.39 14.27 16.79
N LEU A 151 6.52 13.85 15.87
CA LEU A 151 5.50 12.83 16.14
C LEU A 151 6.15 11.50 16.56
N SER A 152 7.17 11.03 15.82
CA SER A 152 7.91 9.81 16.16
C SER A 152 8.55 9.89 17.54
N GLY A 153 9.12 11.07 17.90
CA GLY A 153 9.70 11.30 19.21
C GLY A 153 8.68 11.15 20.35
N GLU A 154 7.48 11.70 20.18
CA GLU A 154 6.40 11.59 21.17
C GLU A 154 5.83 10.16 21.25
N LEU A 155 5.65 9.49 20.12
CA LEU A 155 5.17 8.10 20.07
C LEU A 155 6.14 7.13 20.77
N LYS A 156 7.45 7.28 20.54
CA LYS A 156 8.48 6.46 21.19
C LYS A 156 8.47 6.58 22.70
N LYS A 157 8.24 7.79 23.28
CA LYS A 157 8.09 7.98 24.72
C LYS A 157 6.94 7.17 25.33
N LYS A 158 5.92 6.87 24.51
CA LYS A 158 4.71 6.12 24.89
C LYS A 158 4.73 4.66 24.42
N ASN A 159 5.84 4.20 23.83
CA ASN A 159 5.97 2.86 23.23
C ASN A 159 4.89 2.58 22.16
N LYS A 160 4.57 3.59 21.36
CA LYS A 160 3.59 3.52 20.26
C LYS A 160 4.30 3.63 18.90
N LEU A 161 3.71 3.05 17.87
CA LEU A 161 4.31 2.89 16.55
C LEU A 161 3.93 4.04 15.61
N LEU A 162 4.89 4.45 14.78
CA LEU A 162 4.66 5.32 13.62
C LEU A 162 4.69 4.48 12.35
N SER A 163 3.58 4.45 11.62
CA SER A 163 3.46 3.91 10.27
C SER A 163 3.26 5.07 9.28
N VAL A 164 3.82 4.97 8.09
CA VAL A 164 3.64 5.98 7.02
C VAL A 164 3.37 5.30 5.70
N ALA A 165 2.26 5.67 5.05
CA ALA A 165 1.95 5.27 3.68
C ALA A 165 2.64 6.23 2.70
N ILE A 166 3.23 5.67 1.64
CA ILE A 166 4.01 6.44 0.68
C ILE A 166 3.79 6.01 -0.76
N HIS A 167 4.00 6.93 -1.69
CA HIS A 167 3.97 6.65 -3.12
C HIS A 167 5.13 5.74 -3.56
N PRO A 168 4.91 4.85 -4.53
CA PRO A 168 5.96 4.01 -5.10
C PRO A 168 6.99 4.84 -5.87
N LYS A 169 8.23 4.34 -5.93
CA LYS A 169 9.34 4.87 -6.74
C LYS A 169 10.13 3.72 -7.33
N THR A 170 10.59 3.87 -8.57
CA THR A 170 11.40 2.88 -9.28
C THR A 170 12.77 3.40 -9.70
N LEU A 171 13.00 4.70 -9.66
CA LEU A 171 14.26 5.35 -10.00
C LEU A 171 14.73 6.34 -8.93
N ALA A 172 16.04 6.57 -8.92
CA ALA A 172 16.64 7.63 -8.14
C ALA A 172 16.12 9.01 -8.58
N GLU A 173 15.78 9.82 -7.61
CA GLU A 173 15.44 11.22 -7.84
C GLU A 173 16.71 11.97 -8.16
N THR A 174 16.73 12.68 -9.30
CA THR A 174 17.78 13.64 -9.61
C THR A 174 17.25 15.05 -9.35
N PRO A 175 17.97 15.92 -8.64
CA PRO A 175 17.49 17.26 -8.30
C PRO A 175 17.06 18.10 -9.52
N SER A 176 17.69 17.89 -10.66
CA SER A 176 17.42 18.63 -11.90
C SER A 176 16.09 18.27 -12.58
N VAL A 177 15.42 17.19 -12.18
CA VAL A 177 14.19 16.69 -12.80
C VAL A 177 12.95 17.14 -12.02
N TYR A 178 13.13 17.67 -10.82
CA TYR A 178 12.07 18.01 -9.87
C TYR A 178 12.01 19.50 -9.58
N GLU A 179 11.66 20.28 -10.56
CA GLU A 179 11.07 21.57 -10.24
C GLU A 179 9.73 21.33 -9.56
N CYS A 180 9.53 21.88 -8.36
CA CYS A 180 8.34 21.75 -7.56
C CYS A 180 7.02 22.09 -8.28
N LYS A 181 7.12 22.82 -9.38
CA LYS A 181 5.97 23.26 -10.21
C LYS A 181 5.57 22.30 -11.33
N GLY A 182 6.31 21.22 -11.57
CA GLY A 182 6.18 20.40 -12.79
C GLY A 182 5.65 18.97 -12.61
N LEU A 183 5.54 18.45 -11.39
CA LEU A 183 5.24 17.04 -11.12
C LEU A 183 3.88 16.53 -11.66
N SER A 184 2.94 17.41 -11.91
CA SER A 184 1.59 17.00 -12.34
C SER A 184 1.39 16.94 -13.85
N LYS A 185 2.38 17.31 -14.69
CA LYS A 185 2.10 17.54 -16.12
C LYS A 185 3.06 16.91 -17.13
N SER A 186 4.23 16.43 -16.77
CA SER A 186 5.07 15.72 -17.74
C SER A 186 4.83 14.22 -17.64
N ILE A 187 3.94 13.73 -18.48
CA ILE A 187 3.86 12.31 -18.81
C ILE A 187 5.14 12.02 -19.62
N ASP A 188 6.19 11.65 -18.91
CA ASP A 188 7.39 11.14 -19.54
C ASP A 188 7.08 9.76 -20.12
N VAL A 189 7.57 9.48 -21.30
CA VAL A 189 7.45 8.18 -21.97
C VAL A 189 8.02 7.05 -21.08
N ASP A 190 8.91 7.41 -20.16
CA ASP A 190 9.51 6.51 -19.17
C ASP A 190 8.67 6.33 -17.89
N PHE A 191 7.42 6.81 -17.85
CA PHE A 191 6.54 6.71 -16.68
C PHE A 191 6.50 5.29 -16.08
N TYR A 192 6.50 4.27 -16.91
CA TYR A 192 6.47 2.87 -16.47
C TYR A 192 7.81 2.35 -15.95
N GLU A 193 8.92 2.82 -16.52
CA GLU A 193 10.26 2.42 -16.09
C GLU A 193 10.78 3.28 -14.96
N ALA A 194 10.30 4.52 -14.89
CA ALA A 194 10.79 5.60 -14.05
C ALA A 194 9.67 6.23 -13.22
N TYR A 195 8.96 5.42 -12.44
CA TYR A 195 7.94 5.97 -11.55
C TYR A 195 8.60 6.69 -10.37
N ARG A 196 8.36 7.99 -10.27
CA ARG A 196 9.12 8.86 -9.37
C ARG A 196 8.43 9.17 -8.04
N GLY A 197 7.11 8.96 -7.94
CA GLY A 197 6.33 9.24 -6.74
C GLY A 197 6.40 10.70 -6.27
N GLN A 198 6.13 10.94 -4.99
CA GLN A 198 6.23 12.27 -4.38
C GLN A 198 7.62 12.50 -3.77
N LEU A 199 8.19 13.70 -3.97
CA LEU A 199 9.46 14.10 -3.36
C LEU A 199 9.39 14.19 -1.84
N THR A 200 8.24 14.61 -1.30
CA THR A 200 7.97 14.65 0.13
C THR A 200 8.05 13.28 0.81
N HIS A 201 7.85 12.20 0.04
CA HIS A 201 8.04 10.83 0.51
C HIS A 201 9.50 10.40 0.33
N ASP A 202 10.40 10.94 1.12
CA ASP A 202 11.82 10.60 1.10
C ASP A 202 12.05 9.22 1.75
N TYR A 203 12.46 8.24 0.96
CA TYR A 203 12.63 6.86 1.40
C TYR A 203 13.71 6.68 2.45
N GLU A 204 14.84 7.41 2.32
CA GLU A 204 15.94 7.29 3.26
C GLU A 204 15.61 7.94 4.61
N PHE A 205 14.94 9.10 4.58
CA PHE A 205 14.45 9.73 5.80
C PHE A 205 13.40 8.87 6.49
N LEU A 206 12.37 8.42 5.76
CA LEU A 206 11.28 7.61 6.31
C LEU A 206 11.77 6.26 6.84
N GLY A 207 12.74 5.64 6.16
CA GLY A 207 13.40 4.43 6.63
C GLY A 207 14.13 4.58 7.97
N LYS A 208 14.55 5.80 8.33
CA LYS A 208 15.20 6.09 9.63
C LYS A 208 14.19 6.41 10.74
N ILE A 209 13.09 7.08 10.41
CA ILE A 209 12.22 7.68 11.42
C ILE A 209 10.97 6.84 11.71
N ALA A 210 10.35 6.21 10.71
CA ALA A 210 9.15 5.41 10.86
C ALA A 210 9.47 3.98 11.30
N ASP A 211 8.58 3.38 12.09
CA ASP A 211 8.66 1.95 12.43
C ASP A 211 8.18 1.09 11.26
N LYS A 212 7.30 1.63 10.42
CA LYS A 212 6.72 0.99 9.24
C LYS A 212 6.62 1.97 8.09
N VAL A 213 7.15 1.57 6.95
CA VAL A 213 7.01 2.30 5.69
C VAL A 213 6.23 1.42 4.72
N LYS A 214 5.00 1.83 4.40
CA LYS A 214 4.10 1.09 3.51
C LYS A 214 4.07 1.74 2.14
N ILE A 215 4.66 1.08 1.15
CA ILE A 215 4.67 1.58 -0.24
C ILE A 215 3.38 1.16 -0.94
N MET A 216 2.61 2.12 -1.41
CA MET A 216 1.36 1.93 -2.15
C MET A 216 1.66 1.45 -3.58
N ALA A 217 2.00 0.17 -3.75
CA ALA A 217 2.36 -0.42 -5.03
C ALA A 217 1.14 -0.79 -5.87
N TYR A 218 0.28 0.20 -6.14
CA TYR A 218 -0.92 0.08 -6.97
C TYR A 218 -1.21 1.38 -7.71
N GLU A 219 -2.27 1.39 -8.52
CA GLU A 219 -2.63 2.50 -9.42
C GLU A 219 -1.57 2.76 -10.53
N LEU A 220 -0.83 1.72 -10.96
CA LEU A 220 -0.02 1.86 -12.17
C LEU A 220 -0.90 2.15 -13.39
N HIS A 221 -2.09 1.54 -13.46
CA HIS A 221 -3.11 1.80 -14.47
C HIS A 221 -4.35 2.45 -13.81
N PRO A 222 -4.32 3.77 -13.55
CA PRO A 222 -5.38 4.44 -12.80
C PRO A 222 -6.64 4.67 -13.65
N ARG A 223 -7.81 4.50 -13.01
CA ARG A 223 -9.13 4.51 -13.64
C ARG A 223 -9.42 5.71 -14.53
N LYS A 224 -9.02 6.90 -14.11
CA LYS A 224 -9.41 8.16 -14.74
C LYS A 224 -8.47 8.62 -15.86
N ASN A 225 -7.32 8.05 -15.97
CA ASN A 225 -6.31 8.49 -16.92
C ASN A 225 -6.38 7.67 -18.22
N LYS A 226 -6.42 8.35 -19.35
CA LYS A 226 -6.26 7.68 -20.65
C LYS A 226 -4.87 7.04 -20.81
N PHE A 227 -3.91 7.51 -20.10
CA PHE A 227 -2.56 6.99 -20.00
C PHE A 227 -2.32 6.52 -18.55
N PRO A 228 -1.75 5.35 -18.35
CA PRO A 228 -1.21 4.38 -19.31
C PRO A 228 -2.25 3.50 -20.02
N GLY A 229 -3.52 3.65 -19.74
CA GLY A 229 -4.60 2.87 -20.35
C GLY A 229 -4.89 1.56 -19.61
N PRO A 230 -5.55 0.59 -20.28
CA PRO A 230 -5.96 -0.65 -19.65
C PRO A 230 -4.81 -1.51 -19.16
N GLY A 231 -4.92 -2.01 -17.95
CA GLY A 231 -3.95 -2.90 -17.33
C GLY A 231 -4.25 -3.18 -15.87
N PRO A 232 -3.51 -4.11 -15.24
CA PRO A 232 -3.62 -4.42 -13.83
C PRO A 232 -3.06 -3.30 -12.95
N GLN A 233 -3.57 -3.21 -11.72
CA GLN A 233 -3.17 -2.18 -10.77
C GLN A 233 -1.72 -2.28 -10.32
N ALA A 234 -1.23 -3.51 -10.15
CA ALA A 234 0.04 -3.81 -9.51
C ALA A 234 0.72 -5.02 -10.15
N PRO A 235 1.18 -4.95 -11.41
CA PRO A 235 1.87 -6.07 -12.04
C PRO A 235 3.19 -6.37 -11.32
N SER A 236 3.52 -7.67 -11.18
CA SER A 236 4.67 -8.12 -10.39
C SER A 236 6.00 -7.54 -10.87
N TRP A 237 6.19 -7.35 -12.18
CA TRP A 237 7.41 -6.73 -12.70
C TRP A 237 7.61 -5.28 -12.21
N TRP A 238 6.53 -4.53 -12.04
CA TRP A 238 6.60 -3.17 -11.50
C TRP A 238 6.84 -3.19 -10.00
N ILE A 239 6.18 -4.10 -9.24
CA ILE A 239 6.47 -4.31 -7.83
C ILE A 239 7.95 -4.65 -7.63
N GLU A 240 8.53 -5.49 -8.50
CA GLU A 240 9.94 -5.86 -8.42
C GLU A 240 10.86 -4.64 -8.60
N LYS A 241 10.59 -3.75 -9.55
CA LYS A 241 11.33 -2.48 -9.69
C LYS A 241 11.22 -1.59 -8.45
N ILE A 242 10.03 -1.52 -7.83
CA ILE A 242 9.84 -0.77 -6.58
C ILE A 242 10.69 -1.40 -5.47
N LEU A 243 10.72 -2.73 -5.35
CA LEU A 243 11.54 -3.45 -4.37
C LEU A 243 13.03 -3.21 -4.58
N GLU A 244 13.52 -3.27 -5.81
CA GLU A 244 14.92 -2.99 -6.16
C GLU A 244 15.37 -1.58 -5.77
N TYR A 245 14.45 -0.62 -5.86
CA TYR A 245 14.70 0.76 -5.45
C TYR A 245 14.61 0.92 -3.92
N SER A 246 13.55 0.40 -3.32
CA SER A 246 13.22 0.66 -1.91
C SER A 246 14.13 -0.08 -0.92
N THR A 247 14.50 -1.33 -1.21
CA THR A 247 15.38 -2.13 -0.32
C THR A 247 16.80 -1.57 -0.16
N LYS A 248 17.21 -0.67 -1.06
CA LYS A 248 18.49 0.05 -0.96
C LYS A 248 18.41 1.29 -0.06
N ARG A 249 17.20 1.71 0.37
CA ARG A 249 16.94 2.99 1.06
C ARG A 249 16.18 2.84 2.35
N ILE A 250 15.31 1.86 2.43
CA ILE A 250 14.48 1.55 3.60
C ILE A 250 14.97 0.23 4.17
N PRO A 251 15.30 0.14 5.47
CA PRO A 251 15.61 -1.13 6.12
C PRO A 251 14.46 -2.14 5.89
N ILE A 252 14.80 -3.34 5.44
CA ILE A 252 13.82 -4.36 5.05
C ILE A 252 12.86 -4.74 6.18
N GLU A 253 13.31 -4.65 7.43
CA GLU A 253 12.51 -4.89 8.64
C GLU A 253 11.45 -3.82 8.92
N ARG A 254 11.46 -2.70 8.19
CA ARG A 254 10.47 -1.62 8.25
C ARG A 254 9.65 -1.49 6.97
N LEU A 255 10.02 -2.27 5.94
CA LEU A 255 9.43 -2.15 4.60
C LEU A 255 8.23 -3.07 4.44
N TYR A 256 7.09 -2.48 4.07
CA TYR A 256 5.86 -3.17 3.70
C TYR A 256 5.45 -2.78 2.29
N MET A 257 4.97 -3.74 1.52
CA MET A 257 4.43 -3.50 0.19
C MET A 257 2.91 -3.57 0.23
N ALA A 258 2.25 -2.48 -0.12
CA ALA A 258 0.80 -2.45 -0.20
C ALA A 258 0.34 -2.99 -1.55
N ILE A 259 -0.61 -3.93 -1.50
CA ILE A 259 -1.15 -4.65 -2.64
C ILE A 259 -2.65 -4.38 -2.76
N PRO A 260 -3.19 -4.04 -3.96
CA PRO A 260 -4.61 -3.78 -4.13
C PRO A 260 -5.40 -5.08 -4.12
N THR A 261 -6.66 -5.02 -3.68
CA THR A 261 -7.62 -6.14 -3.75
C THR A 261 -8.68 -5.93 -4.81
N TYR A 262 -8.48 -4.99 -5.71
CA TYR A 262 -9.40 -4.59 -6.77
C TYR A 262 -8.67 -4.45 -8.11
N GLY A 263 -9.44 -4.25 -9.16
CA GLY A 263 -8.95 -3.88 -10.47
C GLY A 263 -9.92 -2.93 -11.17
N TYR A 264 -9.78 -2.82 -12.48
CA TYR A 264 -10.67 -1.99 -13.29
C TYR A 264 -11.15 -2.70 -14.53
N ASP A 265 -12.38 -2.37 -14.92
CA ASP A 265 -13.06 -2.75 -16.14
C ASP A 265 -12.98 -1.58 -17.15
N TRP A 266 -12.22 -1.77 -18.21
CA TRP A 266 -11.87 -0.75 -19.18
C TRP A 266 -12.67 -0.91 -20.47
N PRO A 267 -13.27 0.18 -20.99
CA PRO A 267 -13.78 0.20 -22.35
C PRO A 267 -12.60 0.24 -23.35
N LEU A 268 -12.73 -0.48 -24.48
CA LEU A 268 -11.71 -0.53 -25.52
C LEU A 268 -12.09 0.25 -26.78
N ASN A 269 -13.39 0.40 -27.07
CA ASN A 269 -13.89 0.98 -28.32
C ASN A 269 -15.13 1.87 -28.13
N CYS A 270 -15.35 2.39 -26.94
CA CYS A 270 -16.48 3.25 -26.63
C CYS A 270 -16.09 4.32 -25.60
N ASP A 271 -16.78 5.45 -25.62
CA ASP A 271 -16.54 6.57 -24.71
C ASP A 271 -17.42 6.45 -23.45
N ILE A 272 -17.12 5.47 -22.62
CA ILE A 272 -17.72 5.30 -21.30
C ILE A 272 -16.61 5.18 -20.25
N PRO A 273 -16.88 5.59 -19.00
CA PRO A 273 -15.85 5.53 -17.97
C PRO A 273 -15.51 4.09 -17.58
N SER A 274 -14.24 3.84 -17.24
CA SER A 274 -13.82 2.62 -16.57
C SER A 274 -14.48 2.51 -15.19
N LYS A 275 -14.66 1.27 -14.69
CA LYS A 275 -15.31 0.98 -13.40
C LYS A 275 -14.43 0.12 -12.54
N ALA A 276 -14.47 0.31 -11.22
CA ALA A 276 -13.81 -0.60 -10.29
C ALA A 276 -14.41 -2.01 -10.38
N VAL A 277 -13.56 -3.00 -10.26
CA VAL A 277 -13.91 -4.43 -10.25
C VAL A 277 -13.37 -5.05 -8.98
N PHE A 278 -14.28 -5.45 -8.13
CA PHE A 278 -14.03 -6.31 -6.98
C PHE A 278 -14.41 -7.75 -7.32
N TYR A 279 -14.26 -8.65 -6.38
CA TYR A 279 -14.48 -10.08 -6.62
C TYR A 279 -15.88 -10.43 -7.14
N SER A 280 -16.94 -9.96 -6.48
CA SER A 280 -18.32 -10.22 -6.92
C SER A 280 -18.60 -9.73 -8.34
N ARG A 281 -18.04 -8.58 -8.70
CA ARG A 281 -18.18 -8.04 -10.05
C ARG A 281 -17.45 -8.90 -11.09
N ALA A 282 -16.25 -9.38 -10.77
CA ALA A 282 -15.53 -10.30 -11.66
C ALA A 282 -16.31 -11.61 -11.84
N GLN A 283 -16.88 -12.18 -10.78
CA GLN A 283 -17.72 -13.37 -10.86
C GLN A 283 -19.01 -13.12 -11.65
N PHE A 284 -19.64 -11.97 -11.46
CA PHE A 284 -20.81 -11.58 -12.26
C PHE A 284 -20.49 -11.51 -13.75
N ILE A 285 -19.37 -10.90 -14.14
CA ILE A 285 -18.91 -10.84 -15.53
C ILE A 285 -18.73 -12.27 -16.08
N LYS A 286 -18.05 -13.14 -15.33
CA LYS A 286 -17.80 -14.54 -15.71
C LYS A 286 -19.08 -15.31 -15.98
N THR A 287 -20.10 -15.14 -15.14
CA THR A 287 -21.32 -15.96 -15.20
C THR A 287 -22.34 -15.43 -16.20
N HIS A 288 -22.40 -14.11 -16.43
CA HIS A 288 -23.48 -13.50 -17.20
C HIS A 288 -23.08 -13.05 -18.62
N TRP A 289 -21.79 -12.79 -18.86
CA TRP A 289 -21.35 -12.22 -20.12
C TRP A 289 -20.39 -13.09 -20.91
N ASN A 290 -20.19 -14.34 -20.46
CA ASN A 290 -19.34 -15.36 -21.12
C ASN A 290 -18.02 -14.76 -21.67
N PRO A 291 -17.20 -14.14 -20.82
CA PRO A 291 -15.98 -13.49 -21.27
C PRO A 291 -14.93 -14.52 -21.71
N LYS A 292 -14.05 -14.12 -22.64
CA LYS A 292 -12.79 -14.83 -22.79
C LYS A 292 -11.92 -14.54 -21.57
N PHE A 293 -11.61 -15.59 -20.82
CA PHE A 293 -10.72 -15.52 -19.65
C PHE A 293 -9.28 -15.75 -20.09
N GLU A 294 -8.36 -14.93 -19.56
CA GLU A 294 -6.93 -15.09 -19.75
C GLU A 294 -6.20 -14.97 -18.43
N GLU A 295 -5.27 -15.91 -18.20
CA GLU A 295 -4.44 -15.95 -17.02
C GLU A 295 -3.17 -16.78 -17.31
N PRO A 296 -1.97 -16.16 -17.38
CA PRO A 296 -1.69 -14.72 -17.37
C PRO A 296 -2.15 -14.01 -18.65
N THR A 297 -2.23 -12.68 -18.61
CA THR A 297 -2.67 -11.87 -19.75
C THR A 297 -1.49 -11.40 -20.59
N ASP A 298 -1.54 -11.63 -21.91
CA ASP A 298 -0.55 -11.09 -22.86
C ASP A 298 -0.68 -9.57 -22.96
N VAL A 299 0.40 -8.85 -22.61
CA VAL A 299 0.45 -7.38 -22.67
C VAL A 299 0.20 -6.85 -24.08
N MET A 300 0.72 -7.52 -25.11
CA MET A 300 0.57 -7.11 -26.52
C MET A 300 -0.86 -7.26 -27.04
N LYS A 301 -1.67 -8.13 -26.43
CA LYS A 301 -3.07 -8.27 -26.79
C LYS A 301 -3.86 -6.99 -26.49
N ILE A 302 -3.61 -6.37 -25.33
CA ILE A 302 -4.26 -5.10 -24.95
C ILE A 302 -3.99 -4.04 -26.01
N PHE A 303 -2.75 -3.95 -26.46
CA PHE A 303 -2.38 -3.02 -27.54
C PHE A 303 -3.08 -3.31 -28.87
N LYS A 304 -3.10 -4.57 -29.29
CA LYS A 304 -3.73 -4.96 -30.56
C LYS A 304 -5.23 -4.65 -30.56
N GLU A 305 -5.92 -4.92 -29.46
CA GLU A 305 -7.35 -4.68 -29.32
C GLU A 305 -7.66 -3.17 -29.16
N SER A 306 -6.81 -2.42 -28.43
CA SER A 306 -6.97 -0.98 -28.23
C SER A 306 -6.63 -0.17 -29.49
N LYS A 307 -5.79 -0.69 -30.39
CA LYS A 307 -5.34 -0.01 -31.61
C LYS A 307 -6.49 0.38 -32.55
N LYS A 308 -7.62 -0.32 -32.49
CA LYS A 308 -8.81 -0.02 -33.31
C LYS A 308 -9.35 1.38 -33.09
N ASN A 309 -9.01 2.05 -31.97
CA ASN A 309 -9.57 3.33 -31.57
C ASN A 309 -8.62 4.53 -31.62
N GLY A 310 -7.36 4.37 -32.01
CA GLY A 310 -6.40 5.49 -32.11
C GLY A 310 -5.95 6.17 -30.81
N ASP A 311 -6.66 5.94 -29.70
CA ASP A 311 -6.43 6.66 -28.43
C ASP A 311 -5.19 6.18 -27.65
N TRP A 312 -4.63 5.04 -28.02
CA TRP A 312 -3.51 4.40 -27.30
C TRP A 312 -2.16 4.51 -28.02
N ILE A 313 -2.02 5.47 -28.92
CA ILE A 313 -0.76 5.71 -29.67
C ILE A 313 0.43 5.91 -28.73
N PHE A 314 0.21 6.53 -27.57
CA PHE A 314 1.25 6.82 -26.56
C PHE A 314 1.79 5.56 -25.88
N LEU A 315 1.07 4.44 -25.89
CA LEU A 315 1.52 3.18 -25.30
C LEU A 315 2.52 2.40 -26.20
N ARG A 316 2.65 2.78 -27.48
CA ARG A 316 3.51 2.04 -28.42
C ARG A 316 4.93 1.80 -27.92
N PRO A 317 5.69 2.81 -27.48
CA PRO A 317 7.06 2.58 -27.02
C PRO A 317 7.13 1.64 -25.81
N TYR A 318 6.21 1.76 -24.90
CA TYR A 318 6.10 0.92 -23.70
C TYR A 318 5.79 -0.55 -24.08
N LEU A 319 4.79 -0.76 -24.90
CA LEU A 319 4.33 -2.10 -25.27
C LEU A 319 5.38 -2.86 -26.09
N TYR A 320 6.12 -2.20 -27.00
CA TYR A 320 7.22 -2.84 -27.72
C TYR A 320 8.36 -3.29 -26.82
N ARG A 321 8.63 -2.59 -25.72
CA ARG A 321 9.63 -3.00 -24.73
C ARG A 321 9.18 -4.19 -23.88
N HIS A 322 7.88 -4.44 -23.84
CA HIS A 322 7.26 -5.53 -23.10
C HIS A 322 6.66 -6.63 -24.00
N GLU A 323 7.09 -6.68 -25.26
CA GLU A 323 6.72 -7.77 -26.16
C GLU A 323 7.18 -9.12 -25.58
N GLY A 324 6.25 -10.08 -25.47
CA GLY A 324 6.48 -11.36 -24.81
C GLY A 324 6.31 -11.37 -23.30
N HIS A 325 6.05 -10.22 -22.66
CA HIS A 325 5.71 -10.17 -21.24
C HIS A 325 4.22 -10.42 -21.02
N THR A 326 3.90 -10.94 -19.84
CA THR A 326 2.53 -11.16 -19.40
C THR A 326 2.28 -10.46 -18.08
N TYR A 327 1.02 -10.08 -17.86
CA TYR A 327 0.54 -9.69 -16.55
C TYR A 327 0.14 -10.92 -15.75
N ASP A 328 0.51 -10.98 -14.49
CA ASP A 328 0.13 -12.05 -13.56
C ASP A 328 -1.35 -11.98 -13.14
N ASP A 329 -1.95 -10.79 -13.19
CA ASP A 329 -3.38 -10.61 -12.91
C ASP A 329 -4.24 -11.13 -14.06
N PRO A 330 -5.35 -11.85 -13.76
CA PRO A 330 -6.25 -12.36 -14.79
C PRO A 330 -7.05 -11.24 -15.45
N SER A 331 -7.46 -11.47 -16.68
CA SER A 331 -8.33 -10.57 -17.45
C SER A 331 -9.56 -11.26 -18.01
N LEU A 332 -10.64 -10.50 -18.10
CA LEU A 332 -11.94 -10.90 -18.65
C LEU A 332 -12.24 -10.02 -19.86
N TRP A 333 -12.29 -10.62 -21.06
CA TRP A 333 -12.53 -9.94 -22.32
C TRP A 333 -13.95 -10.22 -22.80
N TYR A 334 -14.76 -9.18 -22.97
CA TYR A 334 -16.17 -9.32 -23.30
C TYR A 334 -16.73 -8.09 -24.02
N THR A 335 -17.89 -8.25 -24.64
CA THR A 335 -18.61 -7.15 -25.28
C THR A 335 -19.92 -6.91 -24.54
N LEU A 336 -20.21 -5.66 -24.21
CA LEU A 336 -21.46 -5.25 -23.57
C LEU A 336 -22.04 -4.01 -24.25
N GLY A 337 -23.26 -4.14 -24.79
CA GLY A 337 -23.94 -3.04 -25.49
C GLY A 337 -23.15 -2.49 -26.69
N GLY A 338 -22.44 -3.35 -27.42
CA GLY A 338 -21.58 -2.98 -28.53
C GLY A 338 -20.22 -2.40 -28.15
N CYS A 339 -19.91 -2.33 -26.85
CA CYS A 339 -18.64 -1.87 -26.33
C CYS A 339 -17.75 -3.08 -25.96
N ASP A 340 -16.58 -3.20 -26.57
CA ASP A 340 -15.57 -4.19 -26.18
C ASP A 340 -14.87 -3.72 -24.90
N ARG A 341 -14.65 -4.64 -23.97
CA ARG A 341 -14.15 -4.34 -22.64
C ARG A 341 -13.11 -5.37 -22.20
N VAL A 342 -12.24 -4.91 -21.32
CA VAL A 342 -11.31 -5.79 -20.57
C VAL A 342 -11.38 -5.42 -19.08
N ALA A 343 -11.64 -6.40 -18.24
CA ALA A 343 -11.59 -6.23 -16.80
C ALA A 343 -10.38 -7.00 -16.21
N PHE A 344 -9.56 -6.29 -15.43
CA PHE A 344 -8.53 -6.89 -14.60
C PHE A 344 -9.02 -6.96 -13.17
N TYR A 345 -8.62 -8.00 -12.45
CA TYR A 345 -8.89 -8.15 -11.02
C TYR A 345 -7.82 -9.01 -10.38
N MET A 346 -7.73 -8.96 -9.05
CA MET A 346 -6.84 -9.85 -8.32
C MET A 346 -7.57 -11.12 -7.92
N ASN A 347 -6.92 -12.28 -8.11
CA ASN A 347 -7.36 -13.56 -7.58
C ASN A 347 -6.26 -14.19 -6.70
N ARG A 348 -6.55 -15.32 -6.09
CA ARG A 348 -5.60 -16.07 -5.26
C ARG A 348 -4.24 -16.26 -5.95
N ARG A 349 -4.21 -16.73 -7.21
CA ARG A 349 -2.97 -17.01 -7.94
C ARG A 349 -2.11 -15.76 -8.13
N SER A 350 -2.70 -14.66 -8.58
CA SER A 350 -1.96 -13.40 -8.77
C SER A 350 -1.48 -12.82 -7.44
N PHE A 351 -2.27 -12.97 -6.38
CA PHE A 351 -1.86 -12.61 -5.03
C PHE A 351 -0.67 -13.44 -4.54
N GLU A 352 -0.73 -14.76 -4.67
CA GLU A 352 0.35 -15.68 -4.28
C GLU A 352 1.64 -15.38 -5.03
N THR A 353 1.57 -15.09 -6.34
CA THR A 353 2.73 -14.67 -7.13
C THR A 353 3.39 -13.43 -6.55
N LYS A 354 2.60 -12.43 -6.14
CA LYS A 354 3.10 -11.22 -5.49
C LYS A 354 3.71 -11.52 -4.12
N MET A 355 3.07 -12.35 -3.30
CA MET A 355 3.61 -12.73 -1.97
C MET A 355 4.94 -13.46 -2.09
N ASN A 356 5.10 -14.36 -3.05
CA ASN A 356 6.36 -15.05 -3.31
C ASN A 356 7.47 -14.06 -3.71
N LEU A 357 7.13 -13.05 -4.51
CA LEU A 357 8.05 -11.98 -4.86
C LEU A 357 8.49 -11.18 -3.61
N LEU A 358 7.55 -10.77 -2.75
CA LEU A 358 7.86 -10.01 -1.53
C LEU A 358 8.76 -10.81 -0.58
N LYS A 359 8.47 -12.10 -0.40
CA LYS A 359 9.29 -13.01 0.42
C LYS A 359 10.70 -13.19 -0.14
N LYS A 360 10.87 -13.27 -1.48
CA LYS A 360 12.19 -13.29 -2.15
C LYS A 360 13.06 -12.10 -1.75
N TYR A 361 12.47 -10.91 -1.59
CA TYR A 361 13.17 -9.69 -1.16
C TYR A 361 13.29 -9.56 0.36
N LYS A 362 12.77 -10.50 1.14
CA LYS A 362 12.86 -10.57 2.61
C LYS A 362 12.37 -9.30 3.32
N ILE A 363 11.45 -8.58 2.73
CA ILE A 363 10.84 -7.41 3.37
C ILE A 363 9.96 -7.82 4.54
N ARG A 364 9.62 -6.87 5.42
CA ARG A 364 8.90 -7.15 6.66
C ARG A 364 7.52 -7.73 6.48
N GLY A 365 6.81 -7.34 5.42
CA GLY A 365 5.46 -7.83 5.19
C GLY A 365 4.73 -7.12 4.05
N PHE A 366 3.45 -7.32 4.02
CA PHE A 366 2.56 -6.67 3.06
C PHE A 366 1.41 -5.94 3.76
N SER A 367 0.70 -5.08 3.02
CA SER A 367 -0.55 -4.47 3.44
C SER A 367 -1.58 -4.58 2.33
N PHE A 368 -2.84 -4.90 2.65
CA PHE A 368 -3.91 -4.83 1.67
C PHE A 368 -4.49 -3.43 1.54
N TRP A 369 -4.75 -3.01 0.33
CA TRP A 369 -5.68 -1.93 -0.01
C TRP A 369 -6.84 -2.49 -0.84
N GLN A 370 -7.96 -2.88 -0.23
CA GLN A 370 -8.23 -2.89 1.19
C GLN A 370 -9.03 -4.15 1.57
N LEU A 371 -9.11 -4.43 2.87
CA LEU A 371 -10.00 -5.47 3.37
C LEU A 371 -11.45 -4.97 3.34
N ILE A 372 -12.28 -5.66 2.57
CA ILE A 372 -13.72 -5.45 2.45
C ILE A 372 -14.43 -6.81 2.34
N GLN A 373 -15.76 -6.83 2.56
CA GLN A 373 -16.53 -8.06 2.41
C GLN A 373 -16.48 -8.66 1.00
N ASP A 374 -16.21 -7.84 -0.01
CA ASP A 374 -16.10 -8.25 -1.43
C ASP A 374 -14.66 -8.60 -1.86
N ASN A 375 -13.83 -9.09 -0.96
CA ASN A 375 -12.55 -9.69 -1.31
C ASN A 375 -12.73 -11.15 -1.77
N ASP A 376 -11.78 -11.64 -2.59
CA ASP A 376 -11.75 -13.05 -2.99
C ASP A 376 -11.55 -13.96 -1.77
N PRO A 377 -12.50 -14.85 -1.45
CA PRO A 377 -12.39 -15.74 -0.29
C PRO A 377 -11.20 -16.69 -0.37
N GLU A 378 -10.71 -17.04 -1.56
CA GLU A 378 -9.54 -17.89 -1.73
C GLU A 378 -8.24 -17.18 -1.28
N ILE A 379 -8.19 -15.86 -1.32
CA ILE A 379 -7.08 -15.08 -0.73
C ILE A 379 -7.10 -15.23 0.79
N HIS A 380 -8.26 -15.20 1.45
CA HIS A 380 -8.36 -15.43 2.87
C HIS A 380 -7.96 -16.87 3.28
N GLU A 381 -8.27 -17.85 2.46
CA GLU A 381 -7.78 -19.22 2.69
C GLU A 381 -6.25 -19.31 2.56
N TYR A 382 -5.66 -18.65 1.57
CA TYR A 382 -4.20 -18.57 1.45
C TYR A 382 -3.55 -17.93 2.70
N LEU A 383 -4.14 -16.85 3.24
CA LEU A 383 -3.65 -16.24 4.48
C LEU A 383 -3.72 -17.21 5.67
N LYS A 384 -4.78 -17.99 5.78
CA LYS A 384 -4.90 -19.03 6.83
C LYS A 384 -3.82 -20.11 6.68
N GLU A 385 -3.52 -20.53 5.44
CA GLU A 385 -2.46 -21.48 5.13
C GLU A 385 -1.07 -20.91 5.51
N MET A 386 -0.81 -19.66 5.18
CA MET A 386 0.42 -18.96 5.52
C MET A 386 0.65 -18.89 7.04
N LEU A 387 -0.38 -18.53 7.81
CA LEU A 387 -0.31 -18.48 9.28
C LEU A 387 -0.07 -19.87 9.91
N LYS A 388 -0.61 -20.94 9.31
CA LYS A 388 -0.39 -22.32 9.78
C LYS A 388 1.04 -22.77 9.54
N SER A 389 1.63 -22.47 8.37
CA SER A 389 3.00 -22.83 8.04
C SER A 389 4.02 -22.16 8.96
N GLU A 390 3.85 -20.87 9.24
CA GLU A 390 4.72 -20.14 10.17
C GLU A 390 4.67 -20.67 11.60
N ASN A 391 3.49 -21.10 12.08
CA ASN A 391 3.36 -21.72 13.40
C ASN A 391 4.07 -23.08 13.47
N HIS A 392 4.10 -23.87 12.39
CA HIS A 392 4.81 -25.16 12.33
C HIS A 392 6.34 -24.98 12.32
N GLU A 393 6.86 -23.99 11.60
CA GLU A 393 8.29 -23.69 11.59
C GLU A 393 8.77 -23.16 12.95
N GLY A 394 7.98 -22.33 13.62
CA GLY A 394 8.26 -21.88 14.98
C GLY A 394 8.32 -23.02 16.00
N VAL A 395 7.44 -24.02 15.90
CA VAL A 395 7.44 -25.21 16.77
C VAL A 395 8.64 -26.11 16.46
N GLN A 396 9.00 -26.31 15.20
CA GLN A 396 10.18 -27.11 14.83
C GLN A 396 11.50 -26.47 15.26
N SER A 397 11.61 -25.15 15.18
CA SER A 397 12.76 -24.40 15.67
C SER A 397 12.90 -24.49 17.19
N ALA A 398 11.79 -24.38 17.93
CA ALA A 398 11.78 -24.53 19.38
C ALA A 398 12.13 -25.96 19.84
N ILE A 399 11.72 -26.98 19.08
CA ILE A 399 12.07 -28.40 19.38
C ILE A 399 13.55 -28.67 19.10
N LYS A 400 14.16 -28.04 18.08
CA LYS A 400 15.60 -28.15 17.84
C LYS A 400 16.44 -27.49 18.94
N LEU A 401 16.00 -26.35 19.47
CA LEU A 401 16.67 -25.64 20.56
C LEU A 401 16.66 -26.43 21.91
N ASN A 402 15.64 -27.26 22.14
CA ASN A 402 15.54 -28.07 23.37
C ASN A 402 16.26 -29.46 23.28
N ARG A 403 17.01 -29.70 22.20
CA ARG A 403 17.78 -30.97 22.02
C ARG A 403 19.30 -30.80 22.13
N PHE A 404 19.75 -29.65 22.64
CA PHE A 404 21.20 -29.44 22.94
C PHE A 404 21.41 -29.15 24.42
#